data_300af30949ccb8a0a76188e72bd404cc
#
_entry.id   300af30949ccb8a0a76188e72bd404cc
#
_cell.length_a   1.000
_cell.length_b   1.000
_cell.length_c   1.000
_cell.angle_alpha   90.00
_cell.angle_beta   90.00
_cell.angle_gamma   90.00
#
_symmetry.space_group_name_H-M   'P 1'
#
loop_
_entity.id
_entity.type
_entity.pdbx_description
1 polymer ?
#
loop_
_entity_poly.entity_id
_entity_poly.type
_entity_poly.pdbx_seq_one_letter_code
_entity_poly.pdbx_strand_id
1 'polypeptide(L)'
;IPRFCYHEKLSIAGNCRMCLVEMEKSPKPVASCAMPAADGMVIRTNTPKIEKSRKGVMEFLLANHPLDCPVCDQGGECDLQDQSMFYGIDKSRFKENKREVPDKNMGPLIKTQMTRCIHCTRCVRFATEVAGVPELGAIGRGEDMQITTYLEQSVQSELSGNVIDLCPVGALTSKPYVFEARPWELKKTETIDVMDAVGSNIRVDTYDWEVKRVLPIINEDINEEWISDKTRYACDGLLNQRLDTPYIKYNNKFEKASWEEVYKIIKSKIENTNNKKICGFVGDLCNMEASFIFKEFLDRTINTRNYESRSIKTFIDSSIRENYIFNSKINGIEEADLILMIGTNPRYEATMINARIRKAFLNKNTKIVSLNNVGDLTYPYESLDGNTQTVKDIFENNNELSKKIINSKKPLIIIGESFLRIRSAEYLFNSLKDFLKKNEKISSEWNPLNVLSVDAGTVGNLDLDIIDRNNKLLDEVKENKFEIIYLFGQDNLDFKKKDEFIIYQGSHGDRGAEIADIILPGAAYTEQSGHYTNLEGKIQKAYKASYPPGDAKEDWQIINDLAEVMNNRKLFNDKEELESSMFNYLKLKKIKKNQIYQIK
;
A
#
# COMPACT_ATOMS: atom_id res chain seq x y z
N ILE A 1 -7.45 25.03 -17.75
CA ILE A 1 -6.49 26.12 -17.50
C ILE A 1 -5.12 25.47 -17.23
N PRO A 2 -4.06 25.82 -17.98
CA PRO A 2 -2.73 25.25 -17.77
C PRO A 2 -2.13 25.67 -16.43
N ARG A 3 -1.28 24.83 -15.84
CA ARG A 3 -0.70 25.04 -14.52
C ARG A 3 0.62 24.29 -14.36
N PHE A 4 1.52 24.76 -13.48
CA PHE A 4 2.71 24.03 -13.04
C PHE A 4 2.80 24.00 -11.51
N CYS A 5 2.75 25.14 -10.83
CA CYS A 5 2.92 25.18 -9.38
C CYS A 5 1.68 24.72 -8.61
N TYR A 6 0.48 24.90 -9.14
CA TYR A 6 -0.76 24.48 -8.50
C TYR A 6 -0.90 22.96 -8.51
N HIS A 7 -1.31 22.41 -7.38
CA HIS A 7 -1.71 21.03 -7.18
C HIS A 7 -2.92 20.98 -6.24
N GLU A 8 -3.86 20.08 -6.50
CA GLU A 8 -5.15 20.07 -5.79
C GLU A 8 -5.02 19.72 -4.30
N LYS A 9 -4.01 18.94 -3.95
CA LYS A 9 -3.75 18.48 -2.58
C LYS A 9 -2.70 19.32 -1.83
N LEU A 10 -2.18 20.39 -2.43
CA LEU A 10 -1.15 21.23 -1.82
C LEU A 10 -1.62 22.69 -1.74
N SER A 11 -1.06 23.44 -0.80
CA SER A 11 -1.32 24.87 -0.68
C SER A 11 -0.98 25.63 -1.98
N ILE A 12 -1.58 26.80 -2.17
CA ILE A 12 -1.44 27.60 -3.37
C ILE A 12 -0.11 28.38 -3.33
N ALA A 13 0.79 28.09 -4.27
CA ALA A 13 2.05 28.83 -4.42
C ALA A 13 1.89 30.11 -5.28
N GLY A 14 1.09 30.06 -6.35
CA GLY A 14 0.80 31.19 -7.22
C GLY A 14 2.00 31.77 -7.97
N ASN A 15 3.15 31.05 -8.06
CA ASN A 15 4.43 31.57 -8.54
C ASN A 15 4.70 31.36 -10.04
N CYS A 16 4.22 30.28 -10.66
CA CYS A 16 4.51 29.99 -12.07
C CYS A 16 3.77 30.89 -13.07
N ARG A 17 2.62 31.44 -12.69
CA ARG A 17 1.77 32.32 -13.53
C ARG A 17 1.22 31.69 -14.81
N MET A 18 1.34 30.39 -15.01
CA MET A 18 0.80 29.73 -16.21
C MET A 18 -0.73 29.75 -16.26
N CYS A 19 -1.39 29.80 -15.09
CA CYS A 19 -2.85 29.81 -14.94
C CYS A 19 -3.51 31.18 -15.13
N LEU A 20 -2.84 32.15 -15.75
CA LEU A 20 -3.41 33.48 -16.01
C LEU A 20 -4.70 33.40 -16.82
N VAL A 21 -5.71 34.17 -16.40
CA VAL A 21 -7.00 34.37 -17.07
C VAL A 21 -7.33 35.86 -17.12
N GLU A 22 -8.19 36.26 -18.05
CA GLU A 22 -8.73 37.61 -18.10
C GLU A 22 -10.04 37.64 -17.31
N MET A 23 -10.14 38.58 -16.40
CA MET A 23 -11.32 38.83 -15.61
C MET A 23 -11.91 40.19 -16.03
N GLU A 24 -13.20 40.22 -16.35
CA GLU A 24 -13.87 41.46 -16.72
C GLU A 24 -13.76 42.48 -15.59
N LYS A 25 -13.54 43.73 -15.93
CA LYS A 25 -13.26 44.82 -14.99
C LYS A 25 -11.89 44.75 -14.28
N SER A 26 -11.00 43.79 -14.60
CA SER A 26 -9.63 43.79 -14.12
C SER A 26 -8.70 44.36 -15.19
N PRO A 27 -7.80 45.32 -14.86
CA PRO A 27 -6.90 45.92 -15.85
C PRO A 27 -5.79 44.93 -16.28
N LYS A 28 -5.50 43.92 -15.46
CA LYS A 28 -4.44 42.93 -15.67
C LYS A 28 -4.95 41.51 -15.58
N PRO A 29 -4.35 40.54 -16.31
CA PRO A 29 -4.61 39.14 -16.10
C PRO A 29 -4.38 38.72 -14.64
N VAL A 30 -5.22 37.81 -14.13
CA VAL A 30 -5.14 37.29 -12.76
C VAL A 30 -4.76 35.81 -12.75
N ALA A 31 -4.08 35.37 -11.69
CA ALA A 31 -3.72 33.98 -11.52
C ALA A 31 -4.95 33.23 -10.96
N SER A 32 -5.60 32.41 -11.80
CA SER A 32 -6.84 31.71 -11.42
C SER A 32 -6.68 30.77 -10.22
N CYS A 33 -5.51 30.20 -10.03
CA CYS A 33 -5.24 29.30 -8.89
C CYS A 33 -5.25 30.00 -7.51
N ALA A 34 -5.05 31.35 -7.50
CA ALA A 34 -4.92 32.13 -6.26
C ALA A 34 -6.05 33.16 -6.08
N MET A 35 -6.99 33.20 -7.01
CA MET A 35 -8.12 34.13 -6.95
C MET A 35 -9.37 33.39 -6.47
N PRO A 36 -9.99 33.80 -5.37
CA PRO A 36 -11.28 33.23 -4.95
C PRO A 36 -12.37 33.55 -5.98
N ALA A 37 -13.22 32.59 -6.25
CA ALA A 37 -14.38 32.78 -7.10
C ALA A 37 -15.47 33.58 -6.34
N ALA A 38 -16.17 34.47 -7.05
CA ALA A 38 -17.30 35.21 -6.52
C ALA A 38 -18.43 35.29 -7.56
N ASP A 39 -19.64 35.49 -7.09
CA ASP A 39 -20.82 35.60 -7.94
C ASP A 39 -20.68 36.79 -8.90
N GLY A 40 -21.14 36.61 -10.14
CA GLY A 40 -21.08 37.64 -11.18
C GLY A 40 -19.69 37.83 -11.82
N MET A 41 -18.69 37.04 -11.48
CA MET A 41 -17.39 37.06 -12.20
C MET A 41 -17.55 36.55 -13.63
N VAL A 42 -17.03 37.30 -14.57
CA VAL A 42 -16.89 36.89 -15.98
C VAL A 42 -15.42 36.63 -16.26
N ILE A 43 -15.10 35.37 -16.53
CA ILE A 43 -13.73 34.90 -16.74
C ILE A 43 -13.57 34.46 -18.20
N ARG A 44 -12.52 34.93 -18.86
CA ARG A 44 -12.16 34.55 -20.22
C ARG A 44 -10.81 33.85 -20.19
N THR A 45 -10.78 32.60 -20.68
CA THR A 45 -9.59 31.74 -20.60
C THR A 45 -8.79 31.69 -21.89
N ASN A 46 -9.35 32.16 -23.01
CA ASN A 46 -8.76 32.07 -24.34
C ASN A 46 -8.94 33.37 -25.14
N THR A 47 -8.27 34.43 -24.72
CA THR A 47 -8.20 35.71 -25.45
C THR A 47 -6.81 35.92 -25.97
N PRO A 48 -6.62 36.77 -27.05
CA PRO A 48 -5.29 37.08 -27.56
C PRO A 48 -4.32 37.62 -26.50
N LYS A 49 -4.86 38.36 -25.48
CA LYS A 49 -4.08 38.85 -24.35
C LYS A 49 -3.60 37.71 -23.44
N ILE A 50 -4.44 36.71 -23.18
CA ILE A 50 -4.09 35.53 -22.36
C ILE A 50 -3.11 34.62 -23.11
N GLU A 51 -3.34 34.37 -24.40
CA GLU A 51 -2.42 33.58 -25.22
C GLU A 51 -1.01 34.22 -25.24
N LYS A 52 -0.92 35.53 -25.45
CA LYS A 52 0.35 36.27 -25.39
C LYS A 52 1.00 36.15 -24.00
N SER A 53 0.21 36.21 -22.93
CA SER A 53 0.72 36.09 -21.56
C SER A 53 1.28 34.68 -21.30
N ARG A 54 0.58 33.61 -21.71
CA ARG A 54 1.04 32.24 -21.57
C ARG A 54 2.29 31.95 -22.39
N LYS A 55 2.38 32.47 -23.64
CA LYS A 55 3.59 32.39 -24.44
C LYS A 55 4.78 33.03 -23.72
N GLY A 56 4.60 34.21 -23.13
CA GLY A 56 5.64 34.86 -22.34
C GLY A 56 6.06 34.08 -21.11
N VAL A 57 5.10 33.45 -20.38
CA VAL A 57 5.40 32.58 -19.24
C VAL A 57 6.22 31.37 -19.69
N MET A 58 5.82 30.73 -20.80
CA MET A 58 6.60 29.62 -21.36
C MET A 58 8.03 30.02 -21.75
N GLU A 59 8.22 31.18 -22.36
CA GLU A 59 9.56 31.70 -22.66
C GLU A 59 10.41 31.83 -21.39
N PHE A 60 9.87 32.37 -20.30
CA PHE A 60 10.58 32.49 -19.02
C PHE A 60 10.92 31.12 -18.43
N LEU A 61 10.01 30.15 -18.44
CA LEU A 61 10.27 28.81 -17.92
C LEU A 61 11.32 28.07 -18.75
N LEU A 62 11.35 28.29 -20.06
CA LEU A 62 12.30 27.68 -21.00
C LEU A 62 13.64 28.40 -21.10
N ALA A 63 13.74 29.67 -20.65
CA ALA A 63 14.95 30.47 -20.77
C ALA A 63 16.20 29.76 -20.23
N ASN A 64 16.11 29.25 -19.01
CA ASN A 64 17.19 28.51 -18.36
C ASN A 64 17.01 26.98 -18.40
N HIS A 65 15.88 26.45 -18.94
CA HIS A 65 15.67 25.02 -19.02
C HIS A 65 16.62 24.39 -20.04
N PRO A 66 17.36 23.30 -19.71
CA PRO A 66 18.31 22.67 -20.61
C PRO A 66 17.62 21.95 -21.75
N LEU A 67 18.32 21.75 -22.88
CA LEU A 67 17.81 21.00 -24.03
C LEU A 67 18.02 19.47 -23.88
N ASP A 68 17.61 18.95 -22.75
CA ASP A 68 17.90 17.59 -22.30
C ASP A 68 16.80 16.56 -22.63
N CYS A 69 15.73 16.93 -23.33
CA CYS A 69 14.59 16.02 -23.56
C CYS A 69 14.99 14.63 -24.07
N PRO A 70 15.96 14.47 -24.98
CA PRO A 70 16.39 13.16 -25.46
C PRO A 70 17.03 12.27 -24.37
N VAL A 71 17.65 12.86 -23.35
CA VAL A 71 18.32 12.17 -22.23
C VAL A 71 17.60 12.36 -20.89
N CYS A 72 16.39 12.93 -20.91
CA CYS A 72 15.59 13.18 -19.73
C CYS A 72 14.59 12.04 -19.51
N ASP A 73 14.60 11.41 -18.33
CA ASP A 73 13.66 10.31 -18.00
C ASP A 73 12.19 10.75 -17.98
N GLN A 74 11.91 12.06 -17.83
CA GLN A 74 10.57 12.64 -17.91
C GLN A 74 10.07 12.82 -19.36
N GLY A 75 10.94 12.61 -20.37
CA GLY A 75 10.58 12.80 -21.78
C GLY A 75 9.40 11.92 -22.22
N GLY A 76 8.33 12.54 -22.72
CA GLY A 76 7.08 11.88 -23.13
C GLY A 76 5.98 11.85 -22.05
N GLU A 77 6.28 12.26 -20.81
CA GLU A 77 5.29 12.44 -19.72
C GLU A 77 5.58 13.72 -18.90
N CYS A 78 6.10 14.74 -19.56
CA CYS A 78 6.57 15.99 -18.95
C CYS A 78 5.57 17.11 -19.18
N ASP A 79 4.98 17.66 -18.09
CA ASP A 79 4.05 18.79 -18.17
C ASP A 79 4.64 19.99 -18.91
N LEU A 80 5.94 20.28 -18.73
CA LEU A 80 6.60 21.39 -19.39
C LEU A 80 6.71 21.14 -20.89
N GLN A 81 7.03 19.93 -21.31
CA GLN A 81 7.12 19.55 -22.73
C GLN A 81 5.75 19.70 -23.41
N ASP A 82 4.71 19.14 -22.82
CA ASP A 82 3.35 19.16 -23.36
C ASP A 82 2.80 20.58 -23.43
N GLN A 83 2.96 21.36 -22.36
CA GLN A 83 2.49 22.75 -22.34
C GLN A 83 3.35 23.66 -23.23
N SER A 84 4.63 23.34 -23.43
CA SER A 84 5.49 24.05 -24.41
C SER A 84 5.02 23.84 -25.83
N MET A 85 4.66 22.61 -26.19
CA MET A 85 4.11 22.28 -27.51
C MET A 85 2.78 22.98 -27.77
N PHE A 86 1.94 23.12 -26.75
CA PHE A 86 0.59 23.68 -26.92
C PHE A 86 0.55 25.22 -26.80
N TYR A 87 1.32 25.82 -25.88
CA TYR A 87 1.26 27.26 -25.55
C TYR A 87 2.54 28.02 -25.91
N GLY A 88 3.62 27.33 -26.24
CA GLY A 88 4.91 27.94 -26.52
C GLY A 88 5.02 28.60 -27.88
N ILE A 89 6.24 28.95 -28.23
CA ILE A 89 6.64 29.47 -29.55
C ILE A 89 7.81 28.63 -30.09
N ASP A 90 7.99 28.61 -31.40
CA ASP A 90 9.01 27.83 -32.10
C ASP A 90 10.43 28.43 -32.02
N LYS A 91 10.58 29.61 -31.45
CA LYS A 91 11.86 30.36 -31.38
C LYS A 91 12.13 30.86 -29.97
N SER A 92 13.39 30.75 -29.56
CA SER A 92 13.87 31.40 -28.33
C SER A 92 14.46 32.78 -28.66
N ARG A 93 14.10 33.77 -27.86
CA ARG A 93 14.74 35.11 -27.87
C ARG A 93 15.89 35.20 -26.88
N PHE A 94 16.04 34.20 -26.00
CA PHE A 94 17.11 34.14 -25.02
C PHE A 94 18.40 33.69 -25.68
N LYS A 95 19.45 34.53 -25.60
CA LYS A 95 20.75 34.34 -26.25
C LYS A 95 21.89 34.14 -25.25
N GLU A 96 21.62 34.33 -23.97
CA GLU A 96 22.58 34.15 -22.90
C GLU A 96 22.80 32.66 -22.59
N ASN A 97 23.87 32.33 -21.88
CA ASN A 97 24.11 30.98 -21.42
C ASN A 97 23.04 30.60 -20.42
N LYS A 98 22.54 29.38 -20.55
CA LYS A 98 21.62 28.81 -19.54
C LYS A 98 22.38 28.55 -18.24
N ARG A 99 21.72 28.81 -17.11
CA ARG A 99 22.33 28.54 -15.81
C ARG A 99 22.56 27.05 -15.63
N GLU A 100 23.56 26.70 -14.86
CA GLU A 100 23.82 25.35 -14.36
C GLU A 100 23.61 25.33 -12.86
N VAL A 101 22.99 24.26 -12.37
CA VAL A 101 22.73 24.03 -10.94
C VAL A 101 23.26 22.65 -10.56
N PRO A 102 24.17 22.57 -9.58
CA PRO A 102 24.68 21.27 -9.12
C PRO A 102 23.57 20.34 -8.64
N ASP A 103 23.70 19.07 -8.95
CA ASP A 103 22.80 18.05 -8.45
C ASP A 103 22.90 17.92 -6.94
N LYS A 104 21.80 17.50 -6.32
CA LYS A 104 21.69 17.36 -4.88
C LYS A 104 21.55 15.89 -4.51
N ASN A 105 22.11 15.49 -3.39
CA ASN A 105 21.85 14.17 -2.85
C ASN A 105 20.50 14.19 -2.10
N MET A 106 19.48 13.51 -2.67
CA MET A 106 18.15 13.35 -2.06
C MET A 106 17.91 11.90 -1.63
N GLY A 107 18.96 11.12 -1.42
CA GLY A 107 18.85 9.74 -0.94
C GLY A 107 18.94 8.68 -2.05
N PRO A 108 18.63 7.43 -1.73
CA PRO A 108 18.79 6.30 -2.65
C PRO A 108 17.71 6.21 -3.73
N LEU A 109 16.54 6.82 -3.52
CA LEU A 109 15.36 6.66 -4.37
C LEU A 109 15.20 7.76 -5.42
N ILE A 110 15.68 8.97 -5.13
CA ILE A 110 15.45 10.16 -5.95
C ILE A 110 16.74 10.55 -6.67
N LYS A 111 16.71 10.53 -8.01
CA LYS A 111 17.74 11.16 -8.85
C LYS A 111 17.39 12.61 -9.07
N THR A 112 18.37 13.47 -8.93
CA THR A 112 18.22 14.90 -9.15
C THR A 112 18.94 15.33 -10.44
N GLN A 113 18.35 16.29 -11.14
CA GLN A 113 18.95 17.05 -12.23
C GLN A 113 18.45 18.49 -12.09
N MET A 114 19.04 19.22 -11.15
CA MET A 114 18.45 20.46 -10.64
C MET A 114 18.47 21.61 -11.66
N THR A 115 19.30 21.55 -12.70
CA THR A 115 19.26 22.47 -13.84
C THR A 115 17.88 22.45 -14.54
N ARG A 116 17.14 21.33 -14.50
CA ARG A 116 15.79 21.18 -15.08
C ARG A 116 14.68 21.77 -14.22
N CYS A 117 14.97 22.16 -12.98
CA CYS A 117 13.96 22.63 -12.02
C CYS A 117 13.36 23.98 -12.47
N ILE A 118 12.00 24.06 -12.48
CA ILE A 118 11.24 25.28 -12.78
C ILE A 118 10.71 26.00 -11.53
N HIS A 119 11.24 25.68 -10.37
CA HIS A 119 10.92 26.28 -9.05
C HIS A 119 9.41 26.31 -8.70
N CYS A 120 8.67 25.30 -9.11
CA CYS A 120 7.24 25.19 -8.81
C CYS A 120 6.93 24.97 -7.33
N THR A 121 7.92 24.57 -6.53
CA THR A 121 7.84 24.29 -5.08
C THR A 121 6.87 23.18 -4.68
N ARG A 122 6.37 22.36 -5.60
CA ARG A 122 5.48 21.23 -5.25
C ARG A 122 6.14 20.25 -4.28
N CYS A 123 7.42 19.90 -4.52
CA CYS A 123 8.18 18.98 -3.66
C CYS A 123 8.36 19.52 -2.23
N VAL A 124 8.67 20.82 -2.08
CA VAL A 124 8.84 21.48 -0.77
C VAL A 124 7.50 21.48 0.01
N ARG A 125 6.40 21.84 -0.67
CA ARG A 125 5.08 21.85 -0.03
C ARG A 125 4.60 20.43 0.33
N PHE A 126 4.85 19.46 -0.53
CA PHE A 126 4.55 18.07 -0.22
C PHE A 126 5.31 17.59 1.01
N ALA A 127 6.62 17.83 1.07
CA ALA A 127 7.43 17.42 2.21
C ALA A 127 6.92 17.99 3.53
N THR A 128 6.52 19.27 3.54
CA THR A 128 6.01 19.94 4.74
C THR A 128 4.55 19.65 5.05
N GLU A 129 3.67 19.62 4.05
CA GLU A 129 2.21 19.56 4.25
C GLU A 129 1.71 18.12 4.36
N VAL A 130 2.15 17.24 3.45
CA VAL A 130 1.67 15.85 3.38
C VAL A 130 2.59 14.91 4.17
N ALA A 131 3.87 14.88 3.82
CA ALA A 131 4.82 13.99 4.48
C ALA A 131 5.15 14.41 5.92
N GLY A 132 5.11 15.72 6.21
CA GLY A 132 5.38 16.26 7.52
C GLY A 132 6.84 16.29 7.93
N VAL A 133 7.74 16.22 6.95
CA VAL A 133 9.18 16.25 7.13
C VAL A 133 9.75 17.46 6.36
N PRO A 134 10.14 18.54 7.02
CA PRO A 134 10.61 19.76 6.36
C PRO A 134 12.08 19.64 5.89
N GLU A 135 12.39 18.55 5.19
CA GLU A 135 13.75 18.25 4.72
C GLU A 135 14.12 18.98 3.42
N LEU A 136 13.11 19.42 2.66
CA LEU A 136 13.28 20.16 1.43
C LEU A 136 12.98 21.64 1.62
N GLY A 137 13.83 22.51 1.06
CA GLY A 137 13.67 23.95 1.11
C GLY A 137 14.14 24.64 -0.16
N ALA A 138 14.00 25.96 -0.20
CA ALA A 138 14.50 26.80 -1.26
C ALA A 138 15.53 27.79 -0.70
N ILE A 139 16.67 27.90 -1.35
CA ILE A 139 17.72 28.86 -1.03
C ILE A 139 17.90 29.81 -2.21
N GLY A 140 18.44 31.02 -1.97
CA GLY A 140 18.62 32.05 -3.01
C GLY A 140 17.30 32.70 -3.45
N ARG A 141 17.36 33.49 -4.50
CA ARG A 141 16.22 34.19 -5.09
C ARG A 141 16.43 34.44 -6.57
N GLY A 142 15.35 34.70 -7.32
CA GLY A 142 15.40 34.93 -8.75
C GLY A 142 15.97 33.72 -9.50
N GLU A 143 16.89 33.92 -10.40
CA GLU A 143 17.52 32.84 -11.16
C GLU A 143 18.48 31.99 -10.32
N ASP A 144 19.03 32.53 -9.23
CA ASP A 144 19.90 31.82 -8.29
C ASP A 144 19.13 30.96 -7.28
N MET A 145 17.80 30.95 -7.34
CA MET A 145 16.98 30.12 -6.49
C MET A 145 17.25 28.64 -6.78
N GLN A 146 17.47 27.86 -5.73
CA GLN A 146 17.68 26.41 -5.80
C GLN A 146 16.81 25.68 -4.78
N ILE A 147 16.23 24.56 -5.19
CA ILE A 147 15.62 23.60 -4.27
C ILE A 147 16.73 22.66 -3.78
N THR A 148 16.82 22.49 -2.48
CA THR A 148 17.86 21.67 -1.84
C THR A 148 17.34 21.04 -0.56
N THR A 149 18.08 20.07 -0.05
CA THR A 149 17.87 19.50 1.29
C THR A 149 18.60 20.32 2.35
N TYR A 150 18.12 20.23 3.59
CA TYR A 150 18.80 20.86 4.72
C TYR A 150 20.14 20.15 4.98
N LEU A 151 21.24 20.92 5.00
CA LEU A 151 22.61 20.41 5.22
C LEU A 151 22.99 19.20 4.33
N GLU A 152 22.46 19.12 3.12
CA GLU A 152 22.70 18.01 2.18
C GLU A 152 22.33 16.61 2.73
N GLN A 153 21.46 16.55 3.72
CA GLN A 153 20.94 15.29 4.23
C GLN A 153 19.98 14.65 3.22
N SER A 154 19.98 13.31 3.18
CA SER A 154 19.02 12.57 2.35
C SER A 154 17.60 12.72 2.87
N VAL A 155 16.63 12.74 1.97
CA VAL A 155 15.20 12.67 2.32
C VAL A 155 14.90 11.29 2.90
N GLN A 156 14.31 11.23 4.09
CA GLN A 156 14.08 9.99 4.86
C GLN A 156 12.61 9.67 5.08
N SER A 157 11.70 10.40 4.45
CA SER A 157 10.26 10.14 4.57
C SER A 157 9.88 8.85 3.86
N GLU A 158 8.98 8.07 4.46
CA GLU A 158 8.35 6.88 3.88
C GLU A 158 7.45 7.19 2.66
N LEU A 159 7.29 8.49 2.35
CA LEU A 159 6.53 9.03 1.23
C LEU A 159 7.42 9.73 0.20
N SER A 160 8.74 9.61 0.33
CA SER A 160 9.69 10.43 -0.44
C SER A 160 9.54 10.29 -1.95
N GLY A 161 9.21 9.11 -2.45
CA GLY A 161 9.01 8.84 -3.87
C GLY A 161 7.88 9.64 -4.53
N ASN A 162 6.91 10.15 -3.77
CA ASN A 162 5.80 10.93 -4.34
C ASN A 162 6.27 12.30 -4.90
N VAL A 163 7.42 12.82 -4.48
CA VAL A 163 7.96 14.05 -5.07
C VAL A 163 8.35 13.88 -6.54
N ILE A 164 8.60 12.64 -6.97
CA ILE A 164 8.91 12.29 -8.36
C ILE A 164 7.68 12.53 -9.24
N ASP A 165 6.53 12.00 -8.82
CA ASP A 165 5.26 12.15 -9.56
C ASP A 165 4.76 13.60 -9.55
N LEU A 166 5.02 14.30 -8.44
CA LEU A 166 4.66 15.72 -8.28
C LEU A 166 5.51 16.66 -9.14
N CYS A 167 6.73 16.26 -9.48
CA CYS A 167 7.63 17.10 -10.23
C CYS A 167 7.15 17.23 -11.69
N PRO A 168 6.77 18.44 -12.16
CA PRO A 168 6.22 18.62 -13.50
C PRO A 168 7.28 18.53 -14.59
N VAL A 169 8.54 18.29 -14.22
CA VAL A 169 9.72 18.23 -15.10
C VAL A 169 10.68 17.16 -14.63
N GLY A 170 11.67 16.79 -15.44
CA GLY A 170 12.68 15.80 -15.10
C GLY A 170 13.77 16.27 -14.13
N ALA A 171 13.43 17.16 -13.19
CA ALA A 171 14.35 17.60 -12.15
C ALA A 171 14.49 16.60 -11.01
N LEU A 172 13.40 15.88 -10.69
CA LEU A 172 13.34 14.78 -9.73
C LEU A 172 12.78 13.57 -10.46
N THR A 173 13.54 12.48 -10.52
CA THR A 173 13.16 11.24 -11.19
C THR A 173 13.47 10.04 -10.32
N SER A 174 12.87 8.89 -10.60
CA SER A 174 13.13 7.66 -9.86
C SER A 174 14.52 7.13 -10.18
N LYS A 175 15.38 7.01 -9.19
CA LYS A 175 16.76 6.53 -9.36
C LYS A 175 16.84 5.09 -9.86
N PRO A 176 16.03 4.13 -9.38
CA PRO A 176 15.98 2.78 -9.92
C PRO A 176 15.47 2.68 -11.37
N TYR A 177 14.68 3.66 -11.83
CA TYR A 177 14.07 3.65 -13.17
C TYR A 177 14.86 4.43 -14.22
N VAL A 178 16.00 5.03 -13.86
CA VAL A 178 16.80 5.88 -14.77
C VAL A 178 17.23 5.13 -16.03
N PHE A 179 16.80 5.61 -17.21
CA PHE A 179 17.11 5.07 -18.53
C PHE A 179 16.59 3.63 -18.81
N GLU A 180 15.62 3.15 -18.03
CA GLU A 180 15.06 1.80 -18.20
C GLU A 180 14.13 1.70 -19.41
N ALA A 181 13.18 2.63 -19.55
CA ALA A 181 12.21 2.64 -20.65
C ALA A 181 11.59 4.03 -20.86
N ARG A 182 11.00 4.22 -22.03
CA ARG A 182 10.18 5.41 -22.33
C ARG A 182 8.70 5.16 -22.01
N PRO A 183 7.93 6.20 -21.62
CA PRO A 183 6.52 6.02 -21.22
C PRO A 183 5.62 5.38 -22.29
N TRP A 184 5.94 5.54 -23.56
CA TRP A 184 5.18 4.94 -24.67
C TRP A 184 5.54 3.47 -24.95
N GLU A 185 6.63 2.97 -24.39
CA GLU A 185 7.05 1.57 -24.49
C GLU A 185 6.40 0.71 -23.41
N LEU A 186 5.86 1.35 -22.37
CA LEU A 186 5.33 0.66 -21.19
C LEU A 186 3.89 0.19 -21.39
N LYS A 187 3.64 -1.05 -21.02
CA LYS A 187 2.29 -1.56 -20.79
C LYS A 187 1.86 -1.18 -19.37
N LYS A 188 0.71 -0.52 -19.26
CA LYS A 188 0.16 0.01 -18.02
C LYS A 188 -0.96 -0.90 -17.52
N THR A 189 -0.85 -1.40 -16.29
CA THR A 189 -1.88 -2.24 -15.67
C THR A 189 -2.29 -1.63 -14.33
N GLU A 190 -3.55 -1.27 -14.21
CA GLU A 190 -4.12 -0.80 -12.95
C GLU A 190 -4.37 -1.99 -12.02
N THR A 191 -3.96 -1.88 -10.78
CA THR A 191 -4.06 -2.94 -9.78
C THR A 191 -4.07 -2.35 -8.37
N ILE A 192 -3.89 -3.18 -7.36
CA ILE A 192 -3.81 -2.76 -5.96
C ILE A 192 -2.48 -3.14 -5.34
N ASP A 193 -2.07 -2.38 -4.35
CA ASP A 193 -0.93 -2.67 -3.50
C ASP A 193 -1.23 -3.81 -2.53
N VAL A 194 -0.25 -4.66 -2.32
CA VAL A 194 -0.30 -5.79 -1.37
C VAL A 194 0.81 -5.72 -0.32
N MET A 195 1.56 -4.62 -0.30
CA MET A 195 2.68 -4.45 0.64
C MET A 195 2.20 -4.04 2.04
N ASP A 196 0.97 -3.58 2.16
CA ASP A 196 0.28 -3.35 3.42
C ASP A 196 -1.23 -3.63 3.29
N ALA A 197 -1.96 -3.56 4.41
CA ALA A 197 -3.40 -3.84 4.43
C ALA A 197 -4.27 -2.66 3.96
N VAL A 198 -3.71 -1.52 3.62
CA VAL A 198 -4.48 -0.34 3.15
C VAL A 198 -5.14 -0.61 1.81
N GLY A 199 -4.48 -1.38 0.94
CA GLY A 199 -4.95 -1.68 -0.40
C GLY A 199 -4.95 -0.45 -1.30
N SER A 200 -3.86 0.31 -1.31
CA SER A 200 -3.68 1.48 -2.17
C SER A 200 -3.85 1.14 -3.64
N ASN A 201 -4.51 2.01 -4.39
CA ASN A 201 -4.67 1.82 -5.83
C ASN A 201 -3.39 2.23 -6.55
N ILE A 202 -2.86 1.32 -7.37
CA ILE A 202 -1.59 1.49 -8.06
C ILE A 202 -1.69 1.14 -9.55
N ARG A 203 -0.75 1.66 -10.31
CA ARG A 203 -0.48 1.26 -11.68
C ARG A 203 0.91 0.63 -11.74
N VAL A 204 0.95 -0.58 -12.26
CA VAL A 204 2.19 -1.29 -12.56
C VAL A 204 2.52 -1.10 -14.04
N ASP A 205 3.68 -0.53 -14.30
CA ASP A 205 4.19 -0.30 -15.65
C ASP A 205 5.25 -1.38 -15.98
N THR A 206 5.01 -2.13 -17.05
CA THR A 206 5.88 -3.23 -17.49
C THR A 206 6.48 -2.95 -18.87
N TYR A 207 7.72 -3.37 -19.07
CA TYR A 207 8.39 -3.44 -20.35
C TYR A 207 8.89 -4.86 -20.56
N ASP A 208 8.55 -5.45 -21.67
CA ASP A 208 8.92 -6.84 -22.01
C ASP A 208 8.59 -7.85 -20.87
N TRP A 209 7.41 -7.64 -20.23
CA TRP A 209 6.87 -8.40 -19.10
C TRP A 209 7.57 -8.19 -17.75
N GLU A 210 8.65 -7.44 -17.72
CA GLU A 210 9.33 -7.06 -16.50
C GLU A 210 8.68 -5.81 -15.89
N VAL A 211 8.44 -5.84 -14.59
CA VAL A 211 7.95 -4.67 -13.86
C VAL A 211 9.06 -3.63 -13.76
N LYS A 212 8.83 -2.45 -14.33
CA LYS A 212 9.81 -1.37 -14.33
C LYS A 212 9.53 -0.30 -13.27
N ARG A 213 8.27 -0.05 -12.97
CA ARG A 213 7.88 0.92 -11.92
C ARG A 213 6.45 0.72 -11.45
N VAL A 214 6.19 1.22 -10.25
CA VAL A 214 4.86 1.29 -9.64
C VAL A 214 4.53 2.76 -9.34
N LEU A 215 3.34 3.20 -9.75
CA LEU A 215 2.85 4.57 -9.61
C LEU A 215 1.48 4.58 -8.93
N PRO A 216 1.10 5.67 -8.21
CA PRO A 216 -0.21 5.78 -7.60
C PRO A 216 -1.32 5.96 -8.65
N ILE A 217 -2.52 5.45 -8.32
CA ILE A 217 -3.77 5.83 -8.96
C ILE A 217 -4.62 6.56 -7.93
N ILE A 218 -5.29 7.62 -8.37
CA ILE A 218 -6.14 8.43 -7.52
C ILE A 218 -7.31 7.61 -6.98
N ASN A 219 -7.37 7.51 -5.65
CA ASN A 219 -8.54 6.99 -4.95
C ASN A 219 -8.76 7.81 -3.67
N GLU A 220 -9.73 8.74 -3.73
CA GLU A 220 -10.00 9.67 -2.63
C GLU A 220 -10.39 8.98 -1.32
N ASP A 221 -10.99 7.79 -1.39
CA ASP A 221 -11.41 7.03 -0.22
C ASP A 221 -10.24 6.32 0.48
N ILE A 222 -9.21 5.90 -0.28
CA ILE A 222 -8.12 5.04 0.22
C ILE A 222 -6.82 5.84 0.32
N ASN A 223 -6.10 5.97 -0.78
CA ASN A 223 -4.74 6.52 -0.83
C ASN A 223 -4.63 7.95 -1.36
N GLU A 224 -5.74 8.61 -1.72
CA GLU A 224 -5.74 9.87 -2.46
C GLU A 224 -4.86 9.77 -3.72
N GLU A 225 -3.78 10.55 -3.80
CA GLU A 225 -2.83 10.57 -4.92
C GLU A 225 -1.45 10.01 -4.53
N TRP A 226 -1.35 9.38 -3.35
CA TRP A 226 -0.08 9.00 -2.74
C TRP A 226 0.08 7.50 -2.58
N ILE A 227 1.31 7.03 -2.56
CA ILE A 227 1.70 5.68 -2.14
C ILE A 227 2.96 5.73 -1.29
N SER A 228 3.16 4.69 -0.47
CA SER A 228 4.40 4.57 0.30
C SER A 228 5.59 4.21 -0.58
N ASP A 229 6.80 4.51 -0.11
CA ASP A 229 8.02 4.09 -0.80
C ASP A 229 8.16 2.56 -0.81
N LYS A 230 7.63 1.87 0.22
CA LYS A 230 7.52 0.41 0.25
C LYS A 230 6.68 -0.10 -0.93
N THR A 231 5.49 0.44 -1.14
CA THR A 231 4.61 0.12 -2.27
C THR A 231 5.30 0.37 -3.61
N ARG A 232 6.00 1.50 -3.73
CA ARG A 232 6.63 1.95 -4.97
C ARG A 232 7.81 1.09 -5.39
N TYR A 233 8.64 0.65 -4.44
CA TYR A 233 9.95 0.04 -4.73
C TYR A 233 10.06 -1.44 -4.35
N ALA A 234 9.06 -2.03 -3.69
CA ALA A 234 9.07 -3.47 -3.42
C ALA A 234 9.12 -4.33 -4.69
N CYS A 235 8.75 -3.75 -5.84
CA CYS A 235 8.86 -4.43 -7.14
C CYS A 235 10.30 -4.79 -7.54
N ASP A 236 11.32 -4.14 -6.98
CA ASP A 236 12.72 -4.52 -7.22
C ASP A 236 13.03 -5.95 -6.76
N GLY A 237 12.30 -6.45 -5.75
CA GLY A 237 12.38 -7.83 -5.28
C GLY A 237 11.91 -8.86 -6.32
N LEU A 238 11.07 -8.47 -7.27
CA LEU A 238 10.54 -9.38 -8.31
C LEU A 238 11.62 -9.93 -9.26
N LEU A 239 12.81 -9.35 -9.28
CA LEU A 239 13.94 -9.78 -10.09
C LEU A 239 14.93 -10.69 -9.33
N ASN A 240 14.77 -10.82 -8.00
CA ASN A 240 15.74 -11.47 -7.14
C ASN A 240 15.16 -12.74 -6.49
N GLN A 241 15.99 -13.78 -6.36
CA GLN A 241 15.66 -15.03 -5.65
C GLN A 241 14.34 -15.69 -6.08
N ARG A 242 13.96 -15.56 -7.35
CA ARG A 242 12.72 -16.12 -7.88
C ARG A 242 12.80 -17.63 -8.02
N LEU A 243 11.73 -18.28 -7.58
CA LEU A 243 11.52 -19.71 -7.80
C LEU A 243 10.92 -19.90 -9.20
N ASP A 244 11.61 -20.62 -10.05
CA ASP A 244 11.30 -20.79 -11.47
C ASP A 244 10.88 -22.23 -11.86
N THR A 245 11.20 -23.20 -11.02
CA THR A 245 10.93 -24.62 -11.26
C THR A 245 10.70 -25.33 -9.93
N PRO A 246 9.99 -26.48 -9.88
CA PRO A 246 9.86 -27.26 -8.66
C PRO A 246 11.20 -27.83 -8.20
N TYR A 247 11.39 -27.95 -6.89
CA TYR A 247 12.59 -28.52 -6.28
C TYR A 247 12.25 -29.58 -5.23
N ILE A 248 13.09 -30.60 -5.16
CA ILE A 248 13.07 -31.64 -4.12
C ILE A 248 14.39 -31.58 -3.38
N LYS A 249 14.36 -31.70 -2.05
CA LYS A 249 15.54 -31.71 -1.21
C LYS A 249 16.04 -33.14 -0.98
N TYR A 250 17.21 -33.47 -1.55
CA TYR A 250 17.94 -34.72 -1.32
C TYR A 250 19.26 -34.42 -0.61
N ASN A 251 19.55 -35.13 0.49
CA ASN A 251 20.78 -34.95 1.24
C ASN A 251 21.16 -33.48 1.52
N ASN A 252 20.18 -32.69 1.96
CA ASN A 252 20.30 -31.25 2.20
C ASN A 252 20.66 -30.38 0.97
N LYS A 253 20.45 -30.89 -0.25
CA LYS A 253 20.60 -30.13 -1.49
C LYS A 253 19.30 -30.13 -2.26
N PHE A 254 18.95 -28.99 -2.84
CA PHE A 254 17.80 -28.88 -3.73
C PHE A 254 18.18 -29.32 -5.15
N GLU A 255 17.38 -30.22 -5.69
CA GLU A 255 17.48 -30.69 -7.07
C GLU A 255 16.20 -30.30 -7.83
N LYS A 256 16.37 -29.88 -9.09
CA LYS A 256 15.23 -29.54 -9.96
C LYS A 256 14.41 -30.80 -10.25
N ALA A 257 13.10 -30.66 -10.22
CA ALA A 257 12.16 -31.74 -10.46
C ALA A 257 11.02 -31.30 -11.40
N SER A 258 10.30 -32.25 -11.96
CA SER A 258 9.09 -31.97 -12.72
C SER A 258 7.87 -31.81 -11.79
N TRP A 259 6.84 -31.10 -12.27
CA TRP A 259 5.56 -31.00 -11.55
C TRP A 259 4.94 -32.37 -11.24
N GLU A 260 5.02 -33.31 -12.18
CA GLU A 260 4.49 -34.67 -11.99
C GLU A 260 5.19 -35.41 -10.87
N GLU A 261 6.52 -35.29 -10.79
CA GLU A 261 7.33 -35.93 -9.77
C GLU A 261 7.03 -35.39 -8.37
N VAL A 262 6.99 -34.05 -8.20
CA VAL A 262 6.71 -33.44 -6.89
C VAL A 262 5.30 -33.78 -6.42
N TYR A 263 4.28 -33.75 -7.30
CA TYR A 263 2.93 -34.13 -6.94
C TYR A 263 2.79 -35.59 -6.53
N LYS A 264 3.49 -36.52 -7.18
CA LYS A 264 3.53 -37.94 -6.79
C LYS A 264 4.11 -38.14 -5.39
N ILE A 265 5.22 -37.43 -5.08
CA ILE A 265 5.85 -37.52 -3.75
C ILE A 265 4.90 -36.95 -2.69
N ILE A 266 4.33 -35.78 -2.93
CA ILE A 266 3.37 -35.14 -1.99
C ILE A 266 2.18 -36.07 -1.75
N LYS A 267 1.57 -36.64 -2.82
CA LYS A 267 0.47 -37.59 -2.71
C LYS A 267 0.86 -38.78 -1.82
N SER A 268 1.97 -39.43 -2.11
CA SER A 268 2.44 -40.57 -1.34
C SER A 268 2.67 -40.24 0.14
N LYS A 269 3.20 -39.06 0.45
CA LYS A 269 3.40 -38.59 1.82
C LYS A 269 2.08 -38.36 2.55
N ILE A 270 1.13 -37.68 1.90
CA ILE A 270 -0.19 -37.38 2.48
C ILE A 270 -0.98 -38.68 2.73
N GLU A 271 -1.02 -39.61 1.76
CA GLU A 271 -1.75 -40.88 1.88
C GLU A 271 -1.23 -41.77 3.00
N ASN A 272 0.08 -41.68 3.31
CA ASN A 272 0.70 -42.44 4.39
C ASN A 272 0.70 -41.75 5.76
N THR A 273 0.13 -40.52 5.85
CA THR A 273 0.12 -39.73 7.08
C THR A 273 -1.31 -39.57 7.58
N ASN A 274 -1.50 -39.63 8.89
CA ASN A 274 -2.81 -39.35 9.48
C ASN A 274 -3.18 -37.88 9.26
N ASN A 275 -4.36 -37.60 8.71
CA ASN A 275 -4.85 -36.27 8.39
C ASN A 275 -4.80 -35.29 9.59
N LYS A 276 -4.97 -35.80 10.84
CA LYS A 276 -4.82 -34.96 12.05
C LYS A 276 -3.40 -34.47 12.31
N LYS A 277 -2.41 -35.07 11.66
CA LYS A 277 -1.00 -34.69 11.76
C LYS A 277 -0.52 -33.87 10.56
N ILE A 278 -1.46 -33.37 9.78
CA ILE A 278 -1.22 -32.48 8.65
C ILE A 278 -1.78 -31.10 9.00
N CYS A 279 -1.01 -30.06 8.77
CA CYS A 279 -1.46 -28.67 8.91
C CYS A 279 -0.99 -27.80 7.75
N GLY A 280 -1.66 -26.67 7.57
CA GLY A 280 -1.34 -25.70 6.52
C GLY A 280 -1.36 -24.26 7.04
N PHE A 281 -0.44 -23.46 6.52
CA PHE A 281 -0.32 -22.04 6.85
C PHE A 281 -0.39 -21.19 5.59
N VAL A 282 -1.22 -20.15 5.61
CA VAL A 282 -1.36 -19.18 4.52
C VAL A 282 -0.56 -17.92 4.87
N GLY A 283 0.21 -17.42 3.95
CA GLY A 283 1.05 -16.23 4.13
C GLY A 283 0.33 -14.91 3.85
N ASP A 284 1.07 -13.86 4.11
CA ASP A 284 0.56 -12.49 4.24
C ASP A 284 0.20 -11.82 2.90
N LEU A 285 0.75 -12.32 1.78
CA LEU A 285 0.56 -11.78 0.43
C LEU A 285 -0.38 -12.61 -0.46
N CYS A 286 -0.99 -13.67 0.09
CA CYS A 286 -1.87 -14.56 -0.68
C CYS A 286 -3.21 -13.87 -0.99
N ASN A 287 -3.66 -13.97 -2.25
CA ASN A 287 -4.98 -13.49 -2.64
C ASN A 287 -6.09 -14.43 -2.14
N MET A 288 -7.31 -13.93 -2.09
CA MET A 288 -8.44 -14.65 -1.51
C MET A 288 -8.79 -15.93 -2.26
N GLU A 289 -8.67 -15.97 -3.59
CA GLU A 289 -8.94 -17.17 -4.40
C GLU A 289 -7.96 -18.29 -4.07
N ALA A 290 -6.68 -17.97 -4.01
CA ALA A 290 -5.64 -18.93 -3.67
C ALA A 290 -5.76 -19.41 -2.22
N SER A 291 -6.07 -18.51 -1.29
CA SER A 291 -6.37 -18.86 0.09
C SER A 291 -7.62 -19.74 0.22
N PHE A 292 -8.68 -19.44 -0.55
CA PHE A 292 -9.92 -20.21 -0.54
C PHE A 292 -9.74 -21.62 -1.08
N ILE A 293 -9.08 -21.78 -2.23
CA ILE A 293 -8.80 -23.12 -2.78
C ILE A 293 -7.88 -23.92 -1.86
N PHE A 294 -6.92 -23.28 -1.19
CA PHE A 294 -6.06 -23.95 -0.22
C PHE A 294 -6.86 -24.50 0.96
N LYS A 295 -7.78 -23.70 1.50
CA LYS A 295 -8.71 -24.14 2.53
C LYS A 295 -9.59 -25.31 2.06
N GLU A 296 -10.20 -25.19 0.87
CA GLU A 296 -11.02 -26.24 0.28
C GLU A 296 -10.23 -27.54 0.03
N PHE A 297 -8.96 -27.43 -0.34
CA PHE A 297 -8.05 -28.56 -0.48
C PHE A 297 -7.82 -29.26 0.87
N LEU A 298 -7.53 -28.51 1.93
CA LEU A 298 -7.36 -29.08 3.26
C LEU A 298 -8.66 -29.70 3.80
N ASP A 299 -9.79 -29.02 3.63
CA ASP A 299 -11.10 -29.48 4.12
C ASP A 299 -11.60 -30.72 3.35
N ARG A 300 -11.56 -30.70 2.01
CA ARG A 300 -12.22 -31.72 1.16
C ARG A 300 -11.30 -32.83 0.68
N THR A 301 -10.03 -32.54 0.41
CA THR A 301 -9.08 -33.52 -0.11
C THR A 301 -8.30 -34.19 1.00
N ILE A 302 -7.75 -33.43 1.94
CA ILE A 302 -6.98 -33.96 3.07
C ILE A 302 -7.88 -34.32 4.25
N ASN A 303 -9.05 -33.70 4.36
CA ASN A 303 -9.99 -33.84 5.46
C ASN A 303 -9.37 -33.42 6.81
N THR A 304 -8.74 -32.25 6.84
CA THR A 304 -8.21 -31.61 8.05
C THR A 304 -8.66 -30.15 8.14
N ARG A 305 -8.81 -29.65 9.36
CA ARG A 305 -9.09 -28.23 9.66
C ARG A 305 -7.93 -27.57 10.41
N ASN A 306 -6.75 -28.16 10.35
CA ASN A 306 -5.55 -27.60 10.96
C ASN A 306 -4.93 -26.58 9.99
N TYR A 307 -5.51 -25.39 9.92
CA TYR A 307 -4.99 -24.31 9.10
C TYR A 307 -5.05 -22.96 9.82
N GLU A 308 -4.11 -22.10 9.48
CA GLU A 308 -3.93 -20.79 10.10
C GLU A 308 -3.33 -19.79 9.10
N SER A 309 -3.66 -18.51 9.25
CA SER A 309 -3.06 -17.44 8.48
C SER A 309 -2.13 -16.54 9.31
N ARG A 310 -2.15 -16.65 10.62
CA ARG A 310 -1.24 -15.88 11.49
C ARG A 310 0.10 -16.59 11.62
N SER A 311 1.18 -15.83 11.57
CA SER A 311 2.54 -16.31 11.89
C SER A 311 2.88 -16.20 13.38
N ILE A 312 2.19 -15.32 14.10
CA ILE A 312 2.37 -15.04 15.53
C ILE A 312 1.02 -15.13 16.24
N LYS A 313 1.05 -15.68 17.45
CA LYS A 313 -0.14 -15.79 18.29
C LYS A 313 -0.71 -14.42 18.63
N THR A 314 -1.84 -14.10 18.03
CA THR A 314 -2.52 -12.81 18.13
C THR A 314 -3.99 -13.08 18.48
N PHE A 315 -4.54 -12.34 19.45
CA PHE A 315 -5.97 -12.41 19.74
C PHE A 315 -6.76 -11.78 18.57
N ILE A 316 -7.73 -12.51 18.04
CA ILE A 316 -8.67 -12.01 17.03
C ILE A 316 -10.05 -12.60 17.35
N ASP A 317 -11.02 -11.73 17.56
CA ASP A 317 -12.42 -12.14 17.65
C ASP A 317 -13.04 -12.15 16.24
N SER A 318 -12.97 -13.31 15.59
CA SER A 318 -13.53 -13.53 14.25
C SER A 318 -15.03 -13.83 14.24
N SER A 319 -15.74 -13.66 15.35
CA SER A 319 -17.17 -13.96 15.45
C SER A 319 -18.05 -13.03 14.63
N ILE A 320 -17.66 -11.76 14.56
CA ILE A 320 -18.29 -10.72 13.74
C ILE A 320 -17.22 -9.87 13.08
N ARG A 321 -17.49 -9.43 11.86
CA ARG A 321 -16.53 -8.74 11.00
C ARG A 321 -16.04 -7.42 11.58
N GLU A 322 -16.90 -6.69 12.27
CA GLU A 322 -16.62 -5.42 12.92
C GLU A 322 -15.51 -5.52 14.00
N ASN A 323 -15.16 -6.71 14.44
CA ASN A 323 -14.13 -6.91 15.45
C ASN A 323 -12.71 -6.96 14.88
N TYR A 324 -12.53 -7.05 13.55
CA TYR A 324 -11.21 -7.18 12.93
C TYR A 324 -10.98 -6.27 11.72
N ILE A 325 -11.88 -5.33 11.44
CA ILE A 325 -11.72 -4.34 10.36
C ILE A 325 -11.60 -2.92 10.90
N PHE A 326 -11.23 -2.00 10.02
CA PHE A 326 -11.20 -0.56 10.26
C PHE A 326 -12.59 0.05 9.99
N ASN A 327 -13.45 0.05 11.00
CA ASN A 327 -14.88 0.34 10.86
C ASN A 327 -15.22 1.78 10.46
N SER A 328 -14.44 2.77 10.93
CA SER A 328 -14.66 4.19 10.64
C SER A 328 -14.36 4.55 9.18
N LYS A 329 -13.85 3.61 8.38
CA LYS A 329 -13.29 3.77 7.04
C LYS A 329 -12.02 4.63 7.02
N ILE A 330 -11.22 4.49 5.97
CA ILE A 330 -9.94 5.21 5.82
C ILE A 330 -10.19 6.72 5.69
N ASN A 331 -11.13 7.14 4.85
CA ASN A 331 -11.50 8.55 4.71
C ASN A 331 -12.19 9.13 5.95
N GLY A 332 -12.84 8.29 6.77
CA GLY A 332 -13.48 8.70 8.03
C GLY A 332 -12.48 9.21 9.08
N ILE A 333 -11.20 8.89 8.98
CA ILE A 333 -10.16 9.43 9.85
C ILE A 333 -10.18 10.96 9.85
N GLU A 334 -10.45 11.58 8.70
CA GLU A 334 -10.52 13.02 8.55
C GLU A 334 -11.73 13.65 9.24
N GLU A 335 -12.71 12.84 9.66
CA GLU A 335 -13.91 13.31 10.37
C GLU A 335 -13.75 13.27 11.90
N ALA A 336 -12.76 12.52 12.39
CA ALA A 336 -12.54 12.33 13.82
C ALA A 336 -12.15 13.63 14.53
N ASP A 337 -12.67 13.82 15.76
CA ASP A 337 -12.32 14.93 16.66
C ASP A 337 -11.35 14.49 17.76
N LEU A 338 -11.24 13.17 17.99
CA LEU A 338 -10.28 12.54 18.90
C LEU A 338 -9.80 11.22 18.28
N ILE A 339 -8.49 11.02 18.21
CA ILE A 339 -7.87 9.76 17.78
C ILE A 339 -7.07 9.19 18.94
N LEU A 340 -7.35 7.94 19.31
CA LEU A 340 -6.60 7.17 20.29
C LEU A 340 -5.91 5.99 19.59
N MET A 341 -4.60 5.91 19.72
CA MET A 341 -3.78 4.82 19.18
C MET A 341 -3.30 3.91 20.31
N ILE A 342 -3.49 2.60 20.14
CA ILE A 342 -3.12 1.59 21.12
C ILE A 342 -2.32 0.49 20.44
N GLY A 343 -1.04 0.36 20.78
CA GLY A 343 -0.18 -0.69 20.28
C GLY A 343 0.05 -0.67 18.77
N THR A 344 0.14 0.52 18.17
CA THR A 344 0.41 0.72 16.74
C THR A 344 1.33 1.91 16.50
N ASN A 345 2.15 1.81 15.46
CA ASN A 345 2.86 2.92 14.86
C ASN A 345 2.42 3.05 13.40
N PRO A 346 1.38 3.84 13.11
CA PRO A 346 0.81 3.92 11.76
C PRO A 346 1.79 4.47 10.72
N ARG A 347 2.84 5.19 11.12
CA ARG A 347 3.87 5.70 10.20
C ARG A 347 4.54 4.57 9.41
N TYR A 348 4.83 3.45 10.09
CA TYR A 348 5.53 2.31 9.48
C TYR A 348 4.59 1.13 9.14
N GLU A 349 3.52 0.95 9.91
CA GLU A 349 2.58 -0.16 9.73
C GLU A 349 1.57 0.10 8.59
N ALA A 350 1.15 1.38 8.44
CA ALA A 350 0.17 1.79 7.42
C ALA A 350 0.38 3.28 7.07
N THR A 351 1.38 3.57 6.27
CA THR A 351 1.83 4.94 5.97
C THR A 351 0.72 5.85 5.46
N MET A 352 -0.23 5.33 4.66
CA MET A 352 -1.37 6.12 4.18
C MET A 352 -2.34 6.48 5.30
N ILE A 353 -2.51 5.62 6.30
CA ILE A 353 -3.30 5.93 7.50
C ILE A 353 -2.63 7.07 8.29
N ASN A 354 -1.31 7.01 8.44
CA ASN A 354 -0.55 8.08 9.10
C ASN A 354 -0.70 9.42 8.38
N ALA A 355 -0.64 9.44 7.06
CA ALA A 355 -0.87 10.64 6.26
C ALA A 355 -2.28 11.21 6.44
N ARG A 356 -3.31 10.36 6.55
CA ARG A 356 -4.69 10.76 6.84
C ARG A 356 -4.85 11.33 8.26
N ILE A 357 -4.21 10.73 9.26
CA ILE A 357 -4.20 11.26 10.64
C ILE A 357 -3.54 12.64 10.66
N ARG A 358 -2.40 12.80 9.99
CA ARG A 358 -1.76 14.10 9.84
C ARG A 358 -2.69 15.13 9.20
N LYS A 359 -3.38 14.76 8.13
CA LYS A 359 -4.35 15.63 7.45
C LYS A 359 -5.51 16.05 8.38
N ALA A 360 -6.03 15.11 9.18
CA ALA A 360 -7.05 15.42 10.20
C ALA A 360 -6.55 16.41 11.24
N PHE A 361 -5.30 16.25 11.71
CA PHE A 361 -4.64 17.18 12.62
C PHE A 361 -4.53 18.59 12.00
N LEU A 362 -4.02 18.70 10.77
CA LEU A 362 -3.80 19.99 10.12
C LEU A 362 -5.11 20.73 9.80
N ASN A 363 -6.14 20.01 9.37
CA ASN A 363 -7.40 20.63 8.92
C ASN A 363 -8.38 20.93 10.05
N LYS A 364 -8.41 20.09 11.10
CA LYS A 364 -9.42 20.18 12.17
C LYS A 364 -8.82 20.31 13.57
N ASN A 365 -7.50 20.31 13.68
CA ASN A 365 -6.84 20.28 14.98
C ASN A 365 -7.30 19.09 15.85
N THR A 366 -7.52 17.94 15.20
CA THR A 366 -7.94 16.70 15.85
C THR A 366 -6.99 16.35 16.96
N LYS A 367 -7.51 16.02 18.15
CA LYS A 367 -6.69 15.60 19.29
C LYS A 367 -6.21 14.19 19.07
N ILE A 368 -4.90 13.98 19.20
CA ILE A 368 -4.27 12.69 19.01
C ILE A 368 -3.61 12.24 20.30
N VAL A 369 -3.92 11.04 20.74
CA VAL A 369 -3.35 10.40 21.94
C VAL A 369 -2.78 9.05 21.55
N SER A 370 -1.59 8.73 22.00
CA SER A 370 -0.99 7.39 21.87
C SER A 370 -0.71 6.79 23.23
N LEU A 371 -1.09 5.55 23.43
CA LEU A 371 -0.66 4.77 24.57
C LEU A 371 0.74 4.21 24.26
N ASN A 372 1.73 4.75 24.91
CA ASN A 372 3.17 4.69 24.69
C ASN A 372 3.70 5.72 23.67
N ASN A 373 4.96 6.07 23.87
CA ASN A 373 5.70 6.88 22.91
C ASN A 373 6.14 5.99 21.73
N VAL A 374 5.64 6.31 20.57
CA VAL A 374 5.93 5.59 19.32
C VAL A 374 6.91 6.34 18.41
N GLY A 375 7.55 7.41 18.92
CA GLY A 375 8.49 8.22 18.18
C GLY A 375 7.84 9.32 17.35
N ASP A 376 8.52 9.76 16.31
CA ASP A 376 8.02 10.81 15.41
C ASP A 376 6.97 10.25 14.44
N LEU A 377 5.74 10.74 14.57
CA LEU A 377 4.62 10.43 13.67
C LEU A 377 4.38 11.52 12.62
N THR A 378 5.26 12.52 12.56
CA THR A 378 5.13 13.71 11.69
C THR A 378 4.03 14.72 12.11
N TYR A 379 3.39 14.49 13.25
CA TYR A 379 2.44 15.40 13.92
C TYR A 379 2.55 15.25 15.43
N PRO A 380 2.17 16.29 16.20
CA PRO A 380 2.18 16.22 17.65
C PRO A 380 1.07 15.31 18.20
N TYR A 381 1.35 14.56 19.23
CA TYR A 381 0.39 13.74 19.96
C TYR A 381 0.70 13.75 21.47
N GLU A 382 -0.32 13.51 22.28
CA GLU A 382 -0.21 13.28 23.73
C GLU A 382 0.20 11.82 23.95
N SER A 383 1.35 11.59 24.59
CA SER A 383 1.77 10.23 24.96
C SER A 383 1.39 9.93 26.40
N LEU A 384 0.67 8.84 26.60
CA LEU A 384 0.32 8.31 27.91
C LEU A 384 0.98 6.95 28.13
N ASP A 385 1.12 6.54 29.39
CA ASP A 385 1.62 5.21 29.72
C ASP A 385 0.62 4.14 29.23
N GLY A 386 1.11 3.21 28.39
CA GLY A 386 0.33 2.14 27.78
C GLY A 386 0.38 0.81 28.55
N ASN A 387 0.68 0.83 29.85
CA ASN A 387 0.59 -0.40 30.62
C ASN A 387 -0.86 -0.92 30.71
N THR A 388 -1.02 -2.21 30.96
CA THR A 388 -2.33 -2.88 30.97
C THR A 388 -3.30 -2.30 32.00
N GLN A 389 -2.81 -1.76 33.10
CA GLN A 389 -3.64 -1.12 34.12
C GLN A 389 -4.21 0.20 33.63
N THR A 390 -3.38 1.06 33.02
CA THR A 390 -3.84 2.32 32.40
C THR A 390 -4.91 2.05 31.34
N VAL A 391 -4.69 1.05 30.46
CA VAL A 391 -5.68 0.65 29.44
C VAL A 391 -7.00 0.20 30.08
N LYS A 392 -6.92 -0.61 31.15
CA LYS A 392 -8.07 -1.06 31.92
C LYS A 392 -8.82 0.13 32.54
N ASP A 393 -8.12 1.05 33.20
CA ASP A 393 -8.72 2.22 33.85
C ASP A 393 -9.46 3.12 32.84
N ILE A 394 -8.93 3.25 31.61
CA ILE A 394 -9.60 3.97 30.52
C ILE A 394 -10.94 3.30 30.18
N PHE A 395 -10.95 2.00 29.99
CA PHE A 395 -12.16 1.29 29.55
C PHE A 395 -13.17 1.05 30.68
N GLU A 396 -12.75 1.06 31.95
CA GLU A 396 -13.62 1.05 33.11
C GLU A 396 -14.15 2.44 33.53
N ASN A 397 -13.83 3.47 32.73
CA ASN A 397 -14.27 4.87 32.95
C ASN A 397 -13.67 5.52 34.24
N ASN A 398 -12.46 5.14 34.61
CA ASN A 398 -11.75 5.63 35.80
C ASN A 398 -10.68 6.68 35.49
N ASN A 399 -10.62 7.20 34.26
CA ASN A 399 -9.55 8.06 33.76
C ASN A 399 -10.11 9.32 33.06
N GLU A 400 -9.33 10.39 33.01
CA GLU A 400 -9.71 11.61 32.26
C GLU A 400 -9.85 11.36 30.76
N LEU A 401 -9.05 10.46 30.19
CA LEU A 401 -9.16 10.10 28.76
C LEU A 401 -10.51 9.44 28.47
N SER A 402 -11.04 8.61 29.40
CA SER A 402 -12.37 8.04 29.28
C SER A 402 -13.43 9.13 29.06
N LYS A 403 -13.36 10.22 29.86
CA LYS A 403 -14.25 11.37 29.74
C LYS A 403 -14.05 12.10 28.41
N LYS A 404 -12.81 12.24 27.93
CA LYS A 404 -12.52 12.83 26.60
C LYS A 404 -13.18 12.01 25.50
N ILE A 405 -13.10 10.66 25.54
CA ILE A 405 -13.72 9.76 24.57
C ILE A 405 -15.24 9.87 24.62
N ILE A 406 -15.83 9.88 25.81
CA ILE A 406 -17.29 10.00 26.01
C ILE A 406 -17.82 11.35 25.49
N ASN A 407 -17.07 12.44 25.69
CA ASN A 407 -17.47 13.77 25.25
C ASN A 407 -17.18 14.04 23.76
N SER A 408 -16.34 13.24 23.14
CA SER A 408 -16.02 13.34 21.71
C SER A 408 -17.26 12.99 20.86
N LYS A 409 -17.49 13.72 19.78
CA LYS A 409 -18.58 13.44 18.83
C LYS A 409 -18.27 12.26 17.92
N LYS A 410 -17.04 12.23 17.41
CA LYS A 410 -16.53 11.18 16.52
C LYS A 410 -15.18 10.69 17.02
N PRO A 411 -15.14 9.96 18.18
CA PRO A 411 -13.91 9.34 18.62
C PRO A 411 -13.50 8.25 17.65
N LEU A 412 -12.19 8.05 17.44
CA LEU A 412 -11.62 7.02 16.62
C LEU A 412 -10.52 6.31 17.43
N ILE A 413 -10.65 5.01 17.62
CA ILE A 413 -9.71 4.21 18.40
C ILE A 413 -9.07 3.21 17.47
N ILE A 414 -7.74 3.30 17.31
CA ILE A 414 -6.95 2.42 16.45
C ILE A 414 -6.23 1.42 17.34
N ILE A 415 -6.50 0.15 17.13
CA ILE A 415 -5.87 -0.98 17.81
C ILE A 415 -4.91 -1.66 16.84
N GLY A 416 -3.63 -1.65 17.16
CA GLY A 416 -2.61 -2.35 16.39
C GLY A 416 -2.35 -3.76 16.91
N GLU A 417 -1.61 -4.53 16.12
CA GLU A 417 -1.32 -5.92 16.41
C GLU A 417 -0.51 -6.13 17.70
N SER A 418 0.36 -5.19 18.07
CA SER A 418 1.15 -5.34 19.29
C SER A 418 0.28 -5.37 20.55
N PHE A 419 -0.85 -4.65 20.56
CA PHE A 419 -1.86 -4.76 21.62
C PHE A 419 -2.57 -6.11 21.60
N LEU A 420 -2.86 -6.65 20.42
CA LEU A 420 -3.56 -7.93 20.26
C LEU A 420 -2.69 -9.16 20.62
N ARG A 421 -1.37 -8.97 20.75
CA ARG A 421 -0.39 -10.02 21.12
C ARG A 421 -0.21 -10.20 22.63
N ILE A 422 -0.68 -9.27 23.47
CA ILE A 422 -0.52 -9.37 24.92
C ILE A 422 -1.48 -10.42 25.52
N ARG A 423 -1.10 -11.02 26.64
CA ARG A 423 -1.92 -12.08 27.28
C ARG A 423 -3.33 -11.64 27.71
N SER A 424 -3.49 -10.36 28.05
CA SER A 424 -4.77 -9.76 28.45
C SER A 424 -5.57 -9.16 27.29
N ALA A 425 -5.15 -9.36 26.04
CA ALA A 425 -5.77 -8.74 24.86
C ALA A 425 -7.28 -9.01 24.77
N GLU A 426 -7.70 -10.25 24.94
CA GLU A 426 -9.12 -10.64 24.91
C GLU A 426 -9.96 -9.87 25.94
N TYR A 427 -9.48 -9.82 27.20
CA TYR A 427 -10.18 -9.09 28.25
C TYR A 427 -10.27 -7.59 27.95
N LEU A 428 -9.16 -6.99 27.57
CA LEU A 428 -9.10 -5.54 27.32
C LEU A 428 -9.89 -5.15 26.06
N PHE A 429 -9.87 -5.97 25.02
CA PHE A 429 -10.65 -5.75 23.81
C PHE A 429 -12.15 -5.81 24.10
N ASN A 430 -12.60 -6.80 24.87
CA ASN A 430 -14.00 -6.92 25.27
C ASN A 430 -14.41 -5.76 26.19
N SER A 431 -13.55 -5.36 27.14
CA SER A 431 -13.79 -4.18 28.00
C SER A 431 -13.95 -2.91 27.18
N LEU A 432 -13.14 -2.71 26.13
CA LEU A 432 -13.31 -1.59 25.19
C LEU A 432 -14.66 -1.63 24.47
N LYS A 433 -15.05 -2.80 23.95
CA LYS A 433 -16.35 -2.95 23.27
C LYS A 433 -17.51 -2.61 24.21
N ASP A 434 -17.46 -3.09 25.44
CA ASP A 434 -18.48 -2.81 26.45
C ASP A 434 -18.51 -1.34 26.83
N PHE A 435 -17.33 -0.72 27.00
CA PHE A 435 -17.19 0.72 27.24
C PHE A 435 -17.85 1.54 26.12
N LEU A 436 -17.55 1.22 24.87
CA LEU A 436 -18.11 1.93 23.72
C LEU A 436 -19.63 1.74 23.58
N LYS A 437 -20.13 0.53 23.82
CA LYS A 437 -21.57 0.24 23.80
C LYS A 437 -22.30 0.96 24.93
N LYS A 438 -21.80 0.87 26.18
CA LYS A 438 -22.38 1.50 27.36
C LYS A 438 -22.49 3.02 27.21
N ASN A 439 -21.55 3.63 26.50
CA ASN A 439 -21.52 5.09 26.28
C ASN A 439 -22.11 5.50 24.92
N GLU A 440 -22.85 4.61 24.24
CA GLU A 440 -23.56 4.87 22.98
C GLU A 440 -22.65 5.45 21.87
N LYS A 441 -21.37 5.02 21.82
CA LYS A 441 -20.41 5.49 20.82
C LYS A 441 -20.47 4.72 19.50
N ILE A 442 -21.08 3.54 19.50
CA ILE A 442 -21.29 2.72 18.31
C ILE A 442 -22.69 3.00 17.77
N SER A 443 -22.75 3.47 16.54
CA SER A 443 -24.00 3.71 15.80
C SER A 443 -23.94 3.10 14.40
N SER A 444 -25.02 3.19 13.64
CA SER A 444 -25.06 2.77 12.23
C SER A 444 -24.20 3.68 11.33
N GLU A 445 -23.96 4.93 11.75
CA GLU A 445 -23.19 5.92 10.98
C GLU A 445 -21.72 5.98 11.40
N TRP A 446 -21.41 5.62 12.65
CA TRP A 446 -20.06 5.71 13.21
C TRP A 446 -19.76 4.57 14.17
N ASN A 447 -18.69 3.83 13.87
CA ASN A 447 -18.13 2.84 14.77
C ASN A 447 -16.67 3.21 15.08
N PRO A 448 -16.34 3.62 16.31
CA PRO A 448 -15.00 4.07 16.67
C PRO A 448 -13.97 2.95 16.83
N LEU A 449 -14.38 1.69 16.86
CA LEU A 449 -13.49 0.54 17.01
C LEU A 449 -12.82 0.23 15.66
N ASN A 450 -11.51 0.40 15.58
CA ASN A 450 -10.75 0.15 14.37
C ASN A 450 -9.57 -0.75 14.68
N VAL A 451 -9.46 -1.87 13.98
CA VAL A 451 -8.30 -2.75 14.03
C VAL A 451 -7.41 -2.45 12.85
N LEU A 452 -6.15 -2.17 13.11
CA LEU A 452 -5.14 -1.91 12.10
C LEU A 452 -4.39 -3.22 11.81
N SER A 453 -4.82 -3.93 10.77
CA SER A 453 -4.06 -5.05 10.20
C SER A 453 -2.87 -4.50 9.42
N VAL A 454 -1.76 -5.22 9.45
CA VAL A 454 -0.52 -4.82 8.75
C VAL A 454 -0.46 -5.43 7.35
N ASP A 455 -0.90 -6.68 7.20
CA ASP A 455 -0.68 -7.47 5.99
C ASP A 455 -1.94 -7.54 5.12
N ALA A 456 -1.75 -7.48 3.80
CA ALA A 456 -2.82 -7.41 2.81
C ALA A 456 -3.77 -8.63 2.82
N GLY A 457 -3.26 -9.82 3.12
CA GLY A 457 -4.04 -11.05 3.18
C GLY A 457 -4.87 -11.22 4.45
N THR A 458 -4.57 -10.47 5.53
CA THR A 458 -5.13 -10.72 6.87
C THR A 458 -6.66 -10.68 6.89
N VAL A 459 -7.27 -9.58 6.45
CA VAL A 459 -8.74 -9.43 6.51
C VAL A 459 -9.43 -10.42 5.59
N GLY A 460 -8.88 -10.67 4.39
CA GLY A 460 -9.40 -11.67 3.45
C GLY A 460 -9.37 -13.09 4.02
N ASN A 461 -8.28 -13.48 4.66
CA ASN A 461 -8.15 -14.78 5.31
C ASN A 461 -9.14 -14.95 6.48
N LEU A 462 -9.38 -13.89 7.26
CA LEU A 462 -10.41 -13.90 8.33
C LEU A 462 -11.83 -13.97 7.76
N ASP A 463 -12.11 -13.27 6.67
CA ASP A 463 -13.39 -13.38 5.94
C ASP A 463 -13.64 -14.81 5.43
N LEU A 464 -12.58 -15.54 5.08
CA LEU A 464 -12.60 -16.93 4.63
C LEU A 464 -12.55 -17.96 5.77
N ASP A 465 -12.51 -17.56 7.04
CA ASP A 465 -12.30 -18.42 8.22
C ASP A 465 -11.00 -19.24 8.21
N ILE A 466 -9.94 -18.69 7.66
CA ILE A 466 -8.62 -19.32 7.72
C ILE A 466 -7.93 -18.89 9.03
N ILE A 467 -8.43 -19.43 10.11
CA ILE A 467 -7.96 -19.12 11.47
C ILE A 467 -8.23 -20.30 12.41
N ASP A 468 -7.24 -20.67 13.22
CA ASP A 468 -7.46 -21.55 14.36
C ASP A 468 -8.10 -20.78 15.53
N ARG A 469 -9.40 -20.90 15.68
CA ARG A 469 -10.18 -20.25 16.75
C ARG A 469 -9.77 -20.66 18.16
N ASN A 470 -9.16 -21.83 18.32
CA ASN A 470 -8.66 -22.31 19.60
C ASN A 470 -7.29 -21.73 19.95
N ASN A 471 -6.64 -21.09 18.98
CA ASN A 471 -5.33 -20.44 19.12
C ASN A 471 -4.23 -21.40 19.65
N LYS A 472 -4.29 -22.68 19.23
CA LYS A 472 -3.39 -23.76 19.66
C LYS A 472 -2.43 -24.21 18.57
N LEU A 473 -2.81 -24.08 17.29
CA LEU A 473 -2.08 -24.64 16.16
C LEU A 473 -0.62 -24.17 16.11
N LEU A 474 -0.38 -22.87 16.39
CA LEU A 474 0.98 -22.32 16.45
C LEU A 474 1.82 -22.94 17.58
N ASP A 475 1.22 -23.19 18.75
CA ASP A 475 1.91 -23.86 19.85
C ASP A 475 2.19 -25.33 19.48
N GLU A 476 1.22 -26.01 18.88
CA GLU A 476 1.33 -27.41 18.47
C GLU A 476 2.40 -27.64 17.39
N VAL A 477 2.60 -26.69 16.47
CA VAL A 477 3.72 -26.72 15.52
C VAL A 477 5.06 -26.60 16.27
N LYS A 478 5.17 -25.68 17.24
CA LYS A 478 6.41 -25.54 18.05
C LYS A 478 6.71 -26.79 18.88
N GLU A 479 5.69 -27.53 19.27
CA GLU A 479 5.78 -28.80 19.98
C GLU A 479 6.05 -30.01 19.05
N ASN A 480 6.16 -29.79 17.72
CA ASN A 480 6.40 -30.81 16.69
C ASN A 480 5.32 -31.91 16.67
N LYS A 481 4.04 -31.54 16.79
CA LYS A 481 2.92 -32.47 16.75
C LYS A 481 2.52 -32.89 15.34
N PHE A 482 2.98 -32.19 14.31
CA PHE A 482 2.62 -32.44 12.92
C PHE A 482 3.74 -33.20 12.18
N GLU A 483 3.34 -34.10 11.28
CA GLU A 483 4.25 -34.84 10.40
C GLU A 483 4.39 -34.17 9.04
N ILE A 484 3.35 -33.43 8.58
CA ILE A 484 3.38 -32.65 7.34
C ILE A 484 2.93 -31.22 7.65
N ILE A 485 3.72 -30.25 7.19
CA ILE A 485 3.41 -28.82 7.27
C ILE A 485 3.44 -28.24 5.86
N TYR A 486 2.31 -27.68 5.39
CA TYR A 486 2.23 -26.97 4.12
C TYR A 486 2.30 -25.47 4.35
N LEU A 487 3.40 -24.85 3.93
CA LEU A 487 3.63 -23.43 3.97
C LEU A 487 3.26 -22.81 2.63
N PHE A 488 2.10 -22.19 2.55
CA PHE A 488 1.63 -21.50 1.36
C PHE A 488 1.91 -20.01 1.47
N GLY A 489 2.96 -19.52 0.80
CA GLY A 489 3.44 -18.14 0.88
C GLY A 489 3.82 -17.69 2.30
N GLN A 490 4.12 -18.63 3.20
CA GLN A 490 4.38 -18.34 4.61
C GLN A 490 5.87 -18.49 4.93
N ASP A 491 6.52 -17.36 5.22
CA ASP A 491 7.94 -17.28 5.53
C ASP A 491 8.24 -16.86 6.98
N ASN A 492 7.23 -16.35 7.69
CA ASN A 492 7.39 -15.74 9.01
C ASN A 492 7.09 -16.67 10.18
N LEU A 493 6.80 -17.95 9.93
CA LEU A 493 6.47 -18.89 10.98
C LEU A 493 7.71 -19.24 11.82
N ASP A 494 7.62 -18.97 13.14
CA ASP A 494 8.72 -19.23 14.07
C ASP A 494 8.60 -20.63 14.68
N PHE A 495 9.28 -21.60 14.07
CA PHE A 495 9.48 -22.95 14.61
C PHE A 495 10.81 -23.53 14.14
N LYS A 496 11.26 -24.58 14.82
CA LYS A 496 12.49 -25.29 14.48
C LYS A 496 12.13 -26.64 13.87
N LYS A 497 12.40 -26.81 12.56
CA LYS A 497 12.24 -28.08 11.85
C LYS A 497 13.01 -29.20 12.53
N LYS A 498 12.37 -30.36 12.67
CA LYS A 498 12.98 -31.64 13.08
C LYS A 498 12.75 -32.68 11.99
N ASP A 499 11.76 -33.56 12.19
CA ASP A 499 11.44 -34.68 11.29
C ASP A 499 10.22 -34.40 10.39
N GLU A 500 9.61 -33.20 10.51
CA GLU A 500 8.45 -32.82 9.72
C GLU A 500 8.78 -32.73 8.23
N PHE A 501 7.87 -33.24 7.39
CA PHE A 501 7.93 -33.03 5.96
C PHE A 501 7.29 -31.68 5.59
N ILE A 502 8.09 -30.75 5.06
CA ILE A 502 7.66 -29.39 4.76
C ILE A 502 7.47 -29.23 3.26
N ILE A 503 6.25 -28.83 2.87
CA ILE A 503 5.93 -28.39 1.52
C ILE A 503 5.87 -26.87 1.55
N TYR A 504 6.66 -26.21 0.71
CA TYR A 504 6.62 -24.76 0.53
C TYR A 504 6.09 -24.43 -0.86
N GLN A 505 5.10 -23.57 -0.93
CA GLN A 505 4.61 -22.96 -2.17
C GLN A 505 4.77 -21.45 -2.06
N GLY A 506 5.49 -20.83 -2.99
CA GLY A 506 5.72 -19.40 -2.99
C GLY A 506 6.54 -18.94 -4.19
N SER A 507 6.72 -17.64 -4.32
CA SER A 507 7.38 -17.02 -5.50
C SER A 507 8.87 -16.77 -5.32
N HIS A 508 9.38 -16.78 -4.08
CA HIS A 508 10.76 -16.45 -3.74
C HIS A 508 11.43 -17.52 -2.88
N GLY A 509 12.76 -17.59 -2.95
CA GLY A 509 13.58 -18.48 -2.15
C GLY A 509 13.85 -17.92 -0.76
N ASP A 510 12.80 -17.68 0.01
CA ASP A 510 12.85 -17.13 1.36
C ASP A 510 12.97 -18.22 2.45
N ARG A 511 12.78 -17.85 3.72
CA ARG A 511 12.97 -18.73 4.90
C ARG A 511 12.09 -20.00 4.83
N GLY A 512 10.86 -19.90 4.33
CA GLY A 512 9.99 -21.06 4.15
C GLY A 512 10.55 -22.05 3.13
N ALA A 513 11.10 -21.55 2.02
CA ALA A 513 11.78 -22.38 1.00
C ALA A 513 13.04 -23.04 1.55
N GLU A 514 13.83 -22.33 2.36
CA GLU A 514 15.09 -22.86 2.95
C GLU A 514 14.86 -24.14 3.77
N ILE A 515 13.79 -24.17 4.56
CA ILE A 515 13.46 -25.30 5.43
C ILE A 515 12.63 -26.39 4.73
N ALA A 516 12.14 -26.14 3.53
CA ALA A 516 11.27 -27.06 2.80
C ALA A 516 11.96 -28.36 2.38
N ASP A 517 11.19 -29.42 2.20
CA ASP A 517 11.61 -30.68 1.54
C ASP A 517 11.19 -30.66 0.07
N ILE A 518 10.05 -30.01 -0.24
CA ILE A 518 9.58 -29.75 -1.60
C ILE A 518 9.25 -28.27 -1.73
N ILE A 519 9.69 -27.68 -2.85
CA ILE A 519 9.35 -26.31 -3.23
C ILE A 519 8.49 -26.34 -4.49
N LEU A 520 7.35 -25.65 -4.42
CA LEU A 520 6.41 -25.43 -5.51
C LEU A 520 6.45 -23.97 -5.93
N PRO A 521 6.99 -23.63 -7.12
CA PRO A 521 7.14 -22.25 -7.56
C PRO A 521 5.79 -21.62 -7.90
N GLY A 522 5.36 -20.66 -7.09
CA GLY A 522 4.15 -19.88 -7.25
C GLY A 522 4.39 -18.54 -7.95
N ALA A 523 3.31 -17.86 -8.32
CA ALA A 523 3.32 -16.55 -8.94
C ALA A 523 3.46 -15.45 -7.88
N ALA A 524 4.21 -14.38 -8.18
CA ALA A 524 4.24 -13.17 -7.36
C ALA A 524 2.95 -12.34 -7.56
N TYR A 525 2.76 -11.32 -6.72
CA TYR A 525 1.52 -10.51 -6.70
C TYR A 525 1.20 -9.80 -8.02
N THR A 526 2.22 -9.44 -8.82
CA THR A 526 2.04 -8.82 -10.14
C THR A 526 1.80 -9.84 -11.26
N GLU A 527 1.98 -11.13 -11.00
CA GLU A 527 1.97 -12.21 -11.98
C GLU A 527 0.67 -13.04 -11.96
N GLN A 528 -0.23 -12.71 -11.07
CA GLN A 528 -1.55 -13.35 -10.96
C GLN A 528 -2.64 -12.33 -10.66
N SER A 529 -3.87 -12.63 -11.06
CA SER A 529 -5.04 -11.84 -10.68
C SER A 529 -5.75 -12.49 -9.51
N GLY A 530 -6.36 -11.69 -8.64
CA GLY A 530 -7.14 -12.19 -7.51
C GLY A 530 -7.78 -11.05 -6.73
N HIS A 531 -8.49 -11.37 -5.66
CA HIS A 531 -9.11 -10.39 -4.79
C HIS A 531 -8.38 -10.29 -3.46
N TYR A 532 -8.39 -9.09 -2.88
CA TYR A 532 -7.91 -8.82 -1.53
C TYR A 532 -8.96 -8.00 -0.78
N THR A 533 -9.12 -8.26 0.49
CA THR A 533 -9.94 -7.41 1.36
C THR A 533 -9.03 -6.47 2.13
N ASN A 534 -9.17 -5.17 1.90
CA ASN A 534 -8.36 -4.18 2.61
C ASN A 534 -8.78 -4.05 4.09
N LEU A 535 -8.02 -3.27 4.87
CA LEU A 535 -8.25 -3.12 6.31
C LEU A 535 -9.65 -2.59 6.68
N GLU A 536 -10.32 -1.80 5.81
CA GLU A 536 -11.71 -1.34 6.05
C GLU A 536 -12.79 -2.37 5.61
N GLY A 537 -12.38 -3.56 5.19
CA GLY A 537 -13.27 -4.61 4.76
C GLY A 537 -13.78 -4.47 3.31
N LYS A 538 -13.14 -3.65 2.48
CA LYS A 538 -13.48 -3.46 1.06
C LYS A 538 -12.75 -4.49 0.21
N ILE A 539 -13.50 -5.26 -0.57
CA ILE A 539 -12.91 -6.26 -1.47
C ILE A 539 -12.50 -5.56 -2.77
N GLN A 540 -11.23 -5.69 -3.14
CA GLN A 540 -10.64 -5.07 -4.32
C GLN A 540 -10.03 -6.15 -5.22
N LYS A 541 -10.10 -5.96 -6.54
CA LYS A 541 -9.52 -6.88 -7.53
C LYS A 541 -8.13 -6.41 -7.95
N ALA A 542 -7.14 -7.28 -7.77
CA ALA A 542 -5.81 -7.13 -8.33
C ALA A 542 -5.75 -7.75 -9.72
N TYR A 543 -5.10 -7.07 -10.65
CA TYR A 543 -4.94 -7.52 -12.03
C TYR A 543 -3.48 -7.89 -12.34
N LYS A 544 -3.32 -8.96 -13.08
CA LYS A 544 -2.05 -9.47 -13.57
C LYS A 544 -1.39 -8.49 -14.53
N ALA A 545 -0.18 -8.07 -14.23
CA ALA A 545 0.63 -7.16 -15.06
C ALA A 545 1.78 -7.89 -15.78
N SER A 546 2.28 -8.99 -15.21
CA SER A 546 3.45 -9.73 -15.66
C SER A 546 3.16 -11.23 -15.67
N TYR A 547 4.17 -12.06 -15.90
CA TYR A 547 4.05 -13.52 -15.93
C TYR A 547 5.09 -14.16 -15.00
N PRO A 548 4.76 -15.29 -14.34
CA PRO A 548 5.72 -16.00 -13.52
C PRO A 548 6.87 -16.56 -14.36
N PRO A 549 8.09 -16.66 -13.80
CA PRO A 549 9.26 -17.16 -14.53
C PRO A 549 9.24 -18.68 -14.70
N GLY A 550 9.86 -19.15 -15.77
CA GLY A 550 10.08 -20.58 -16.02
C GLY A 550 8.81 -21.42 -15.99
N ASP A 551 8.81 -22.47 -15.17
CA ASP A 551 7.69 -23.41 -14.98
C ASP A 551 6.74 -23.00 -13.82
N ALA A 552 6.96 -21.83 -13.20
CA ALA A 552 6.10 -21.35 -12.12
C ALA A 552 4.66 -21.11 -12.57
N LYS A 553 3.70 -21.38 -11.70
CA LYS A 553 2.25 -21.31 -12.00
C LYS A 553 1.55 -20.32 -11.07
N GLU A 554 0.34 -19.88 -11.47
CA GLU A 554 -0.55 -19.19 -10.54
C GLU A 554 -0.90 -20.12 -9.36
N ASP A 555 -0.91 -19.58 -8.14
CA ASP A 555 -1.03 -20.36 -6.90
C ASP A 555 -2.24 -21.30 -6.86
N TRP A 556 -3.39 -20.81 -7.33
CA TRP A 556 -4.61 -21.62 -7.38
C TRP A 556 -4.49 -22.84 -8.31
N GLN A 557 -3.72 -22.75 -9.39
CA GLN A 557 -3.50 -23.85 -10.34
C GLN A 557 -2.70 -24.97 -9.69
N ILE A 558 -1.64 -24.61 -8.95
CA ILE A 558 -0.79 -25.57 -8.23
C ILE A 558 -1.62 -26.45 -7.29
N ILE A 559 -2.50 -25.81 -6.52
CA ILE A 559 -3.35 -26.51 -5.54
C ILE A 559 -4.41 -27.35 -6.25
N ASN A 560 -4.99 -26.84 -7.33
CA ASN A 560 -6.00 -27.54 -8.13
C ASN A 560 -5.44 -28.76 -8.84
N ASP A 561 -4.23 -28.65 -9.41
CA ASP A 561 -3.51 -29.75 -10.04
C ASP A 561 -3.12 -30.83 -8.98
N LEU A 562 -2.67 -30.41 -7.81
CA LEU A 562 -2.38 -31.35 -6.72
C LEU A 562 -3.64 -32.11 -6.26
N ALA A 563 -4.77 -31.43 -6.15
CA ALA A 563 -6.06 -32.05 -5.83
C ALA A 563 -6.50 -33.06 -6.90
N GLU A 564 -6.27 -32.75 -8.18
CA GLU A 564 -6.54 -33.67 -9.28
C GLU A 564 -5.68 -34.94 -9.20
N VAL A 565 -4.39 -34.80 -8.90
CA VAL A 565 -3.49 -35.96 -8.73
C VAL A 565 -3.92 -36.83 -7.54
N MET A 566 -4.41 -36.23 -6.46
CA MET A 566 -4.87 -36.98 -5.28
C MET A 566 -6.19 -37.71 -5.50
N ASN A 567 -7.19 -37.04 -6.05
CA ASN A 567 -8.58 -37.52 -6.11
C ASN A 567 -9.07 -37.89 -7.50
N ASN A 568 -8.22 -37.82 -8.54
CA ASN A 568 -8.56 -37.93 -9.96
C ASN A 568 -9.66 -36.93 -10.40
N ARG A 569 -9.78 -35.80 -9.68
CA ARG A 569 -10.76 -34.76 -9.94
C ARG A 569 -10.23 -33.40 -9.43
N LYS A 570 -10.38 -32.37 -10.25
CA LYS A 570 -10.11 -30.98 -9.85
C LYS A 570 -11.12 -30.49 -8.81
N LEU A 571 -10.73 -29.60 -7.93
CA LEU A 571 -11.63 -28.92 -7.01
C LEU A 571 -12.54 -27.94 -7.75
N PHE A 572 -11.99 -27.23 -8.73
CA PHE A 572 -12.70 -26.28 -9.59
C PHE A 572 -12.26 -26.46 -11.05
N ASN A 573 -13.20 -26.36 -11.99
CA ASN A 573 -12.90 -26.55 -13.41
C ASN A 573 -12.03 -25.38 -13.97
N ASP A 574 -12.31 -24.18 -13.52
CA ASP A 574 -11.62 -22.96 -13.94
C ASP A 574 -11.60 -21.90 -12.80
N LYS A 575 -10.98 -20.77 -13.07
CA LYS A 575 -10.86 -19.66 -12.13
C LYS A 575 -12.19 -18.94 -11.87
N GLU A 576 -13.11 -18.93 -12.84
CA GLU A 576 -14.43 -18.30 -12.71
C GLU A 576 -15.32 -19.08 -11.74
N GLU A 577 -15.26 -20.42 -11.80
CA GLU A 577 -15.95 -21.28 -10.83
C GLU A 577 -15.38 -21.11 -9.42
N LEU A 578 -14.05 -21.03 -9.29
CA LEU A 578 -13.38 -20.76 -8.01
C LEU A 578 -13.82 -19.40 -7.44
N GLU A 579 -13.76 -18.33 -8.23
CA GLU A 579 -14.18 -16.98 -7.86
C GLU A 579 -15.66 -16.96 -7.43
N SER A 580 -16.53 -17.58 -8.22
CA SER A 580 -17.97 -17.67 -7.93
C SER A 580 -18.25 -18.43 -6.64
N SER A 581 -17.55 -19.54 -6.39
CA SER A 581 -17.68 -20.35 -5.19
C SER A 581 -17.22 -19.60 -3.94
N MET A 582 -16.09 -18.89 -4.03
CA MET A 582 -15.58 -18.03 -2.97
C MET A 582 -16.59 -16.93 -2.63
N PHE A 583 -17.14 -16.21 -3.62
CA PHE A 583 -18.14 -15.17 -3.36
C PHE A 583 -19.45 -15.74 -2.79
N ASN A 584 -19.85 -16.94 -3.17
CA ASN A 584 -21.00 -17.61 -2.56
C ASN A 584 -20.72 -17.94 -1.08
N TYR A 585 -19.52 -18.40 -0.75
CA TYR A 585 -19.10 -18.60 0.65
C TYR A 585 -19.17 -17.29 1.45
N LEU A 586 -18.63 -16.19 0.92
CA LEU A 586 -18.67 -14.88 1.58
C LEU A 586 -20.11 -14.36 1.78
N LYS A 587 -21.03 -14.60 0.82
CA LYS A 587 -22.45 -14.23 0.95
C LYS A 587 -23.14 -14.95 2.10
N LEU A 588 -22.83 -16.23 2.33
CA LEU A 588 -23.36 -16.98 3.48
C LEU A 588 -22.96 -16.35 4.80
N LYS A 589 -21.83 -15.66 4.85
CA LYS A 589 -21.36 -14.86 5.98
C LYS A 589 -21.91 -13.43 6.04
N LYS A 590 -22.87 -13.09 5.19
CA LYS A 590 -23.48 -11.74 5.08
C LYS A 590 -22.50 -10.63 4.63
N ILE A 591 -21.37 -11.00 4.05
CA ILE A 591 -20.44 -10.03 3.43
C ILE A 591 -21.06 -9.60 2.10
N LYS A 592 -21.52 -8.35 2.01
CA LYS A 592 -22.31 -7.86 0.86
C LYS A 592 -21.44 -7.58 -0.35
N LYS A 593 -21.94 -7.92 -1.55
CA LYS A 593 -21.32 -7.64 -2.85
C LYS A 593 -21.11 -6.13 -3.13
N ASN A 594 -21.84 -5.24 -2.45
CA ASN A 594 -21.67 -3.78 -2.54
C ASN A 594 -20.35 -3.26 -1.94
N GLN A 595 -19.54 -4.14 -1.34
CA GLN A 595 -18.21 -3.84 -0.84
C GLN A 595 -17.11 -4.20 -1.86
N ILE A 596 -17.49 -4.65 -3.07
CA ILE A 596 -16.53 -4.92 -4.15
C ILE A 596 -16.29 -3.63 -4.91
N TYR A 597 -15.08 -3.13 -4.85
CA TYR A 597 -14.61 -2.00 -5.65
C TYR A 597 -13.99 -2.51 -6.95
N GLN A 598 -14.54 -2.07 -8.08
CA GLN A 598 -13.87 -2.25 -9.37
C GLN A 598 -13.17 -0.94 -9.70
N ILE A 599 -11.89 -1.00 -9.98
CA ILE A 599 -11.15 0.11 -10.59
C ILE A 599 -11.84 0.37 -11.93
N LYS A 600 -12.39 1.59 -12.10
CA LYS A 600 -13.11 2.00 -13.32
C LYS A 600 -12.15 2.53 -14.35
#